data_95e64dd6fb2951acb7b0586281152fcc
#
_entry.id   95e64dd6fb2951acb7b0586281152fcc
#
_cell.length_a   1.000
_cell.length_b   1.000
_cell.length_c   1.000
_cell.angle_alpha   90.00
_cell.angle_beta   90.00
_cell.angle_gamma   90.00
#
_symmetry.space_group_name_H-M   'P 1'
#
loop_
_entity.id
_entity.type
_entity.pdbx_description
1 polymer ?
#
loop_
_entity_poly.entity_id
_entity_poly.type
_entity_poly.pdbx_seq_one_letter_code
_entity_poly.pdbx_strand_id
1 'polypeptide(L)'
;MAKKDANYISAKELRKISKQNRKITNAIEKKRKRKNVPESEYVTTMKNPANVVEFDNVHTYFFTDIGTVKAVNGVSFEVPKGKTVGIVGESGCGKSVTSLSLMQLVQRPQGQTVEGEIRFDSGEKVYNIVNTPTEVMQH
;
A
#
# COMPACT_ATOMS: atom_id res chain seq x y z
N MET A 1 25.47 5.33 36.23
CA MET A 1 24.46 4.69 35.37
C MET A 1 24.22 5.57 34.16
N ALA A 2 24.47 5.05 32.98
CA ALA A 2 24.07 5.75 31.77
C ALA A 2 22.56 5.86 31.70
N LYS A 3 22.03 7.08 31.49
CA LYS A 3 20.60 7.26 31.26
C LYS A 3 20.24 6.51 29.97
N LYS A 4 19.25 5.64 30.03
CA LYS A 4 18.70 5.05 28.82
C LYS A 4 18.17 6.17 27.94
N ASP A 5 18.60 6.21 26.68
CA ASP A 5 18.02 7.11 25.70
C ASP A 5 16.51 6.86 25.62
N ALA A 6 15.71 7.93 25.51
CA ALA A 6 14.26 7.82 25.37
C ALA A 6 13.84 6.96 24.16
N ASN A 7 14.73 6.82 23.16
CA ASN A 7 14.52 6.00 21.98
C ASN A 7 15.12 4.60 22.07
N TYR A 8 15.66 4.22 23.23
CA TYR A 8 16.24 2.89 23.42
C TYR A 8 15.15 1.82 23.45
N ILE A 9 15.27 0.84 22.54
CA ILE A 9 14.39 -0.32 22.47
C ILE A 9 15.20 -1.54 22.88
N SER A 10 14.72 -2.30 23.88
CA SER A 10 15.39 -3.50 24.34
C SER A 10 15.36 -4.61 23.27
N ALA A 11 16.30 -5.54 23.34
CA ALA A 11 16.33 -6.71 22.44
C ALA A 11 15.02 -7.52 22.51
N LYS A 12 14.40 -7.59 23.69
CA LYS A 12 13.12 -8.29 23.90
C LYS A 12 11.98 -7.57 23.15
N GLU A 13 11.95 -6.25 23.23
CA GLU A 13 10.95 -5.43 22.51
C GLU A 13 11.13 -5.51 21.00
N LEU A 14 12.36 -5.47 20.51
CA LEU A 14 12.65 -5.64 19.08
C LEU A 14 12.16 -6.99 18.55
N ARG A 15 12.38 -8.07 19.29
CA ARG A 15 11.88 -9.40 18.92
C ARG A 15 10.35 -9.43 18.85
N LYS A 16 9.69 -8.75 19.77
CA LYS A 16 8.22 -8.65 19.81
C LYS A 16 7.70 -7.87 18.61
N ILE A 17 8.33 -6.72 18.29
CA ILE A 17 7.99 -5.90 17.12
C ILE A 17 8.19 -6.69 15.84
N SER A 18 9.34 -7.33 15.65
CA SER A 18 9.65 -8.14 14.48
C SER A 18 8.64 -9.27 14.27
N LYS A 19 8.34 -10.00 15.33
CA LYS A 19 7.35 -11.09 15.29
C LYS A 19 5.96 -10.59 14.91
N GLN A 20 5.53 -9.48 15.50
CA GLN A 20 4.23 -8.88 15.21
C GLN A 20 4.15 -8.40 13.77
N ASN A 21 5.19 -7.71 13.28
CA ASN A 21 5.23 -7.20 11.92
C ASN A 21 5.24 -8.32 10.88
N ARG A 22 5.99 -9.39 11.12
CA ARG A 22 5.96 -10.59 10.26
C ARG A 22 4.58 -11.24 10.21
N LYS A 23 3.90 -11.31 11.33
CA LYS A 23 2.53 -11.85 11.39
C LYS A 23 1.58 -11.02 10.55
N ILE A 24 1.67 -9.68 10.62
CA ILE A 24 0.85 -8.76 9.83
C ILE A 24 1.12 -8.94 8.34
N THR A 25 2.38 -8.90 7.93
CA THR A 25 2.74 -9.01 6.51
C THR A 25 2.42 -10.38 5.93
N ASN A 26 2.61 -11.45 6.69
CA ASN A 26 2.27 -12.80 6.24
C ASN A 26 0.76 -12.96 6.01
N ALA A 27 -0.08 -12.37 6.87
CA ALA A 27 -1.53 -12.40 6.71
C ALA A 27 -1.96 -11.67 5.43
N ILE A 28 -1.37 -10.51 5.15
CA ILE A 28 -1.67 -9.73 3.93
C ILE A 28 -1.19 -10.48 2.68
N GLU A 29 0.02 -11.02 2.69
CA GLU A 29 0.56 -11.78 1.57
C GLU A 29 -0.26 -13.05 1.28
N LYS A 30 -0.70 -13.74 2.30
CA LYS A 30 -1.56 -14.92 2.18
C LYS A 30 -2.87 -14.57 1.48
N LYS A 31 -3.50 -13.46 1.88
CA LYS A 31 -4.72 -12.97 1.25
C LYS A 31 -4.51 -12.63 -0.22
N ARG A 32 -3.40 -11.99 -0.54
CA ARG A 32 -3.06 -11.55 -1.90
C ARG A 32 -2.76 -12.72 -2.85
N LYS A 33 -2.19 -13.81 -2.33
CA LYS A 33 -1.84 -15.00 -3.12
C LYS A 33 -3.00 -15.97 -3.32
N ARG A 34 -4.20 -15.64 -2.83
CA ARG A 34 -5.37 -16.49 -3.04
C ARG A 34 -5.66 -16.68 -4.53
N LYS A 35 -6.13 -17.86 -4.86
CA LYS A 35 -6.55 -18.23 -6.23
C LYS A 35 -8.05 -18.20 -6.36
N ASN A 36 -8.54 -17.97 -7.60
CA ASN A 36 -9.97 -17.97 -7.92
C ASN A 36 -10.80 -17.03 -7.04
N VAL A 37 -10.24 -15.85 -6.72
CA VAL A 37 -10.95 -14.82 -5.95
C VAL A 37 -12.09 -14.25 -6.80
N PRO A 38 -13.33 -14.16 -6.26
CA PRO A 38 -14.45 -13.57 -6.98
C PRO A 38 -14.18 -12.11 -7.36
N GLU A 39 -14.57 -11.71 -8.56
CA GLU A 39 -14.40 -10.32 -9.04
C GLU A 39 -15.08 -9.30 -8.11
N SER A 40 -16.14 -9.69 -7.41
CA SER A 40 -16.83 -8.83 -6.46
C SER A 40 -15.95 -8.30 -5.33
N GLU A 41 -14.81 -8.95 -5.05
CA GLU A 41 -13.88 -8.49 -4.02
C GLU A 41 -12.94 -7.38 -4.51
N TYR A 42 -12.70 -7.26 -5.81
CA TYR A 42 -11.72 -6.30 -6.33
C TYR A 42 -12.22 -5.44 -7.50
N VAL A 43 -13.33 -5.77 -8.12
CA VAL A 43 -13.98 -4.92 -9.14
C VAL A 43 -14.89 -3.92 -8.45
N THR A 44 -14.79 -2.66 -8.83
CA THR A 44 -15.53 -1.56 -8.24
C THR A 44 -15.99 -0.56 -9.30
N THR A 45 -16.37 0.64 -8.90
CA THR A 45 -16.73 1.74 -9.80
C THR A 45 -15.94 2.99 -9.43
N MET A 46 -15.65 3.82 -10.43
CA MET A 46 -15.03 5.14 -10.20
C MET A 46 -16.02 6.07 -9.50
N LYS A 47 -15.54 6.90 -8.59
CA LYS A 47 -16.33 8.02 -8.07
C LYS A 47 -16.67 9.00 -9.17
N ASN A 48 -15.71 9.29 -10.04
CA ASN A 48 -15.86 10.13 -11.21
C ASN A 48 -15.44 9.36 -12.46
N PRO A 49 -16.36 9.03 -13.38
CA PRO A 49 -16.00 8.27 -14.60
C PRO A 49 -15.01 8.97 -15.52
N ALA A 50 -14.79 10.27 -15.35
CA ALA A 50 -13.78 11.02 -16.10
C ALA A 50 -12.35 10.72 -15.63
N ASN A 51 -12.16 10.05 -14.50
CA ASN A 51 -10.86 9.69 -13.97
C ASN A 51 -10.39 8.33 -14.47
N VAL A 52 -9.09 8.18 -14.68
CA VAL A 52 -8.45 6.88 -14.95
C VAL A 52 -7.93 6.24 -13.67
N VAL A 53 -7.50 7.04 -12.72
CA VAL A 53 -7.01 6.60 -11.40
C VAL A 53 -7.60 7.48 -10.31
N GLU A 54 -7.98 6.85 -9.21
CA GLU A 54 -8.40 7.54 -7.99
C GLU A 54 -7.74 6.91 -6.78
N PHE A 55 -6.97 7.72 -6.04
CA PHE A 55 -6.47 7.35 -4.71
C PHE A 55 -7.44 7.90 -3.67
N ASP A 56 -7.87 7.05 -2.76
CA ASP A 56 -8.81 7.41 -1.70
C ASP A 56 -8.29 6.92 -0.36
N ASN A 57 -7.77 7.86 0.44
CA ASN A 57 -7.25 7.63 1.79
C ASN A 57 -6.25 6.46 1.86
N VAL A 58 -5.27 6.46 0.97
CA VAL A 58 -4.32 5.37 0.81
C VAL A 58 -3.23 5.42 1.87
N HIS A 59 -2.98 4.26 2.49
CA HIS A 59 -1.92 4.06 3.47
C HIS A 59 -1.01 2.93 3.01
N THR A 60 0.27 3.24 2.79
CA THR A 60 1.29 2.24 2.49
C THR A 60 2.38 2.30 3.56
N TYR A 61 2.58 1.20 4.25
CA TYR A 61 3.49 1.09 5.38
C TYR A 61 4.58 0.06 5.10
N PHE A 62 5.74 0.26 5.71
CA PHE A 62 6.81 -0.72 5.73
C PHE A 62 6.93 -1.31 7.14
N PHE A 63 6.71 -2.61 7.23
CA PHE A 63 6.77 -3.36 8.48
C PHE A 63 8.16 -3.97 8.62
N THR A 64 9.02 -3.30 9.37
CA THR A 64 10.42 -3.70 9.55
C THR A 64 10.64 -4.43 10.87
N ASP A 65 11.83 -4.98 11.05
CA ASP A 65 12.22 -5.65 12.31
C ASP A 65 12.39 -4.70 13.49
N ILE A 66 12.48 -3.40 13.23
CA ILE A 66 12.69 -2.38 14.27
C ILE A 66 11.48 -1.45 14.45
N GLY A 67 10.47 -1.57 13.63
CA GLY A 67 9.27 -0.73 13.71
C GLY A 67 8.49 -0.66 12.41
N THR A 68 7.51 0.22 12.37
CA THR A 68 6.67 0.46 11.20
C THR A 68 6.91 1.86 10.66
N VAL A 69 7.23 1.95 9.36
CA VAL A 69 7.38 3.23 8.66
C VAL A 69 6.10 3.51 7.87
N LYS A 70 5.42 4.60 8.18
CA LYS A 70 4.20 5.04 7.49
C LYS A 70 4.59 5.94 6.31
N ALA A 71 5.05 5.33 5.23
CA ALA A 71 5.58 6.04 4.06
C ALA A 71 4.50 6.83 3.32
N VAL A 72 3.30 6.28 3.21
CA VAL A 72 2.11 6.95 2.68
C VAL A 72 1.02 6.83 3.73
N ASN A 73 0.50 7.94 4.19
CA ASN A 73 -0.39 7.97 5.35
C ASN A 73 -1.61 8.85 5.09
N GLY A 74 -2.60 8.30 4.39
CA GLY A 74 -3.86 8.98 4.13
C GLY A 74 -3.83 9.91 2.91
N VAL A 75 -3.31 9.44 1.78
CA VAL A 75 -3.20 10.23 0.54
C VAL A 75 -4.42 10.01 -0.34
N SER A 76 -4.99 11.12 -0.83
CA SER A 76 -6.11 11.12 -1.77
C SER A 76 -5.82 12.06 -2.93
N PHE A 77 -6.00 11.58 -4.16
CA PHE A 77 -5.94 12.42 -5.36
C PHE A 77 -6.55 11.67 -6.55
N GLU A 78 -6.75 12.41 -7.64
CA GLU A 78 -7.38 11.90 -8.86
C GLU A 78 -6.47 12.14 -10.06
N VAL A 79 -6.53 11.24 -11.04
CA VAL A 79 -5.89 11.40 -12.34
C VAL A 79 -6.98 11.33 -13.40
N PRO A 80 -7.37 12.47 -14.02
CA PRO A 80 -8.35 12.48 -15.10
C PRO A 80 -7.80 11.80 -16.36
N LYS A 81 -8.71 11.19 -17.12
CA LYS A 81 -8.36 10.59 -18.44
C LYS A 81 -7.77 11.65 -19.38
N GLY A 82 -6.69 11.28 -20.07
CA GLY A 82 -6.02 12.18 -21.01
C GLY A 82 -5.24 13.33 -20.35
N LYS A 83 -5.05 13.30 -19.04
CA LYS A 83 -4.31 14.32 -18.28
C LYS A 83 -3.08 13.70 -17.63
N THR A 84 -2.09 14.56 -17.36
CA THR A 84 -0.89 14.19 -16.60
C THR A 84 -0.95 14.88 -15.26
N VAL A 85 -0.75 14.10 -14.20
CA VAL A 85 -0.67 14.61 -12.82
C VAL A 85 0.76 14.43 -12.32
N GLY A 86 1.39 15.52 -11.89
CA GLY A 86 2.73 15.51 -11.32
C GLY A 86 2.67 15.42 -9.79
N ILE A 87 3.49 14.53 -9.22
CA ILE A 87 3.68 14.44 -7.78
C ILE A 87 5.01 15.09 -7.44
N VAL A 88 4.96 16.16 -6.65
CA VAL A 88 6.13 16.95 -6.27
C VAL A 88 6.30 16.95 -4.76
N GLY A 89 7.52 17.13 -4.31
CA GLY A 89 7.86 17.17 -2.89
C GLY A 89 9.34 16.88 -2.67
N GLU A 90 9.78 17.00 -1.44
CA GLU A 90 11.14 16.70 -1.07
C GLU A 90 11.44 15.20 -1.11
N SER A 91 12.72 14.84 -1.26
CA SER A 91 13.17 13.46 -1.19
C SER A 91 12.76 12.83 0.14
N GLY A 92 12.22 11.62 0.10
CA GLY A 92 11.79 10.89 1.30
C GLY A 92 10.37 11.20 1.78
N CYS A 93 9.58 12.01 1.03
CA CYS A 93 8.21 12.34 1.41
C CYS A 93 7.14 11.36 0.88
N GLY A 94 7.55 10.22 0.32
CA GLY A 94 6.63 9.17 -0.13
C GLY A 94 6.20 9.25 -1.58
N LYS A 95 6.78 10.13 -2.40
CA LYS A 95 6.44 10.26 -3.84
C LYS A 95 6.60 8.95 -4.60
N SER A 96 7.77 8.35 -4.49
CA SER A 96 8.07 7.07 -5.16
C SER A 96 7.22 5.93 -4.64
N VAL A 97 6.98 5.87 -3.33
CA VAL A 97 6.14 4.85 -2.71
C VAL A 97 4.70 4.96 -3.18
N THR A 98 4.19 6.18 -3.37
CA THR A 98 2.84 6.41 -3.91
C THR A 98 2.71 5.81 -5.31
N SER A 99 3.65 6.09 -6.21
CA SER A 99 3.66 5.52 -7.55
C SER A 99 3.81 4.00 -7.55
N LEU A 100 4.70 3.48 -6.72
CA LEU A 100 4.91 2.04 -6.57
C LEU A 100 3.66 1.33 -5.99
N SER A 101 2.91 2.01 -5.13
CA SER A 101 1.64 1.47 -4.60
C SER A 101 0.61 1.29 -5.70
N LEU A 102 0.49 2.24 -6.63
CA LEU A 102 -0.39 2.11 -7.78
C LEU A 102 -0.04 0.88 -8.64
N MET A 103 1.24 0.67 -8.90
CA MET A 103 1.71 -0.45 -9.71
C MET A 103 1.84 -1.75 -8.91
N GLN A 104 1.62 -1.71 -7.59
CA GLN A 104 1.85 -2.83 -6.67
C GLN A 104 3.27 -3.39 -6.74
N LEU A 105 4.24 -2.50 -6.94
CA LEU A 105 5.67 -2.80 -7.01
C LEU A 105 6.45 -2.40 -5.74
N VAL A 106 5.75 -2.07 -4.67
CA VAL A 106 6.36 -1.83 -3.37
C VAL A 106 7.07 -3.11 -2.92
N GLN A 107 8.28 -2.97 -2.40
CA GLN A 107 9.09 -4.11 -1.96
C GLN A 107 8.36 -4.94 -0.90
N ARG A 108 7.97 -6.15 -1.24
CA ARG A 108 7.28 -7.08 -0.36
C ARG A 108 8.23 -8.14 0.22
N PRO A 109 7.92 -8.71 1.36
CA PRO A 109 6.67 -8.57 2.14
C PRO A 109 6.61 -7.36 3.07
N GLN A 110 7.70 -6.61 3.24
CA GLN A 110 7.79 -5.51 4.19
C GLN A 110 6.86 -4.34 3.85
N GLY A 111 6.79 -3.95 2.58
CA GLY A 111 5.92 -2.87 2.11
C GLY A 111 4.54 -3.38 1.74
N GLN A 112 3.50 -2.79 2.34
CA GLN A 112 2.12 -3.18 2.11
C GLN A 112 1.20 -1.96 2.08
N THR A 113 0.24 -1.94 1.14
CA THR A 113 -0.87 -1.02 1.19
C THR A 113 -1.92 -1.60 2.13
N VAL A 114 -2.12 -0.97 3.28
CA VAL A 114 -2.90 -1.53 4.39
C VAL A 114 -4.29 -0.95 4.52
N GLU A 115 -4.54 0.22 3.93
CA GLU A 115 -5.82 0.92 4.05
C GLU A 115 -6.06 1.81 2.83
N GLY A 116 -7.33 2.10 2.56
CA GLY A 116 -7.76 2.94 1.47
C GLY A 116 -8.01 2.17 0.18
N GLU A 117 -8.33 2.91 -0.86
CA GLU A 117 -8.61 2.34 -2.18
C GLU A 117 -7.77 3.02 -3.25
N ILE A 118 -7.33 2.24 -4.23
CA ILE A 118 -6.74 2.73 -5.47
C ILE A 118 -7.59 2.19 -6.59
N ARG A 119 -8.44 3.02 -7.17
CA ARG A 119 -9.33 2.63 -8.27
C ARG A 119 -8.65 2.93 -9.60
N PHE A 120 -8.62 1.94 -10.47
CA PHE A 120 -8.06 2.04 -11.80
C PHE A 120 -9.06 1.58 -12.85
N ASP A 121 -9.35 2.45 -13.83
CA ASP A 121 -10.22 2.13 -14.96
C ASP A 121 -9.37 1.61 -16.14
N SER A 122 -9.50 0.31 -16.42
CA SER A 122 -8.79 -0.34 -17.52
C SER A 122 -9.47 -0.15 -18.89
N GLY A 123 -10.61 0.52 -18.94
CA GLY A 123 -11.46 0.64 -20.13
C GLY A 123 -12.57 -0.40 -20.19
N GLU A 124 -12.37 -1.57 -19.62
CA GLU A 124 -13.37 -2.65 -19.53
C GLU A 124 -13.95 -2.77 -18.13
N LYS A 125 -13.09 -2.72 -17.12
CA LYS A 125 -13.44 -2.86 -15.72
C LYS A 125 -12.70 -1.84 -14.87
N VAL A 126 -13.26 -1.52 -13.72
CA VAL A 126 -12.61 -0.71 -12.70
C VAL A 126 -12.13 -1.62 -11.58
N TYR A 127 -10.84 -1.59 -11.30
CA TYR A 127 -10.21 -2.41 -10.26
C TYR A 127 -9.90 -1.58 -9.03
N ASN A 128 -10.20 -2.12 -7.85
CA ASN A 128 -9.56 -1.66 -6.63
C ASN A 128 -8.24 -2.42 -6.49
N ILE A 129 -7.15 -1.77 -6.84
CA ILE A 129 -5.82 -2.39 -6.93
C ILE A 129 -5.37 -2.96 -5.59
N VAL A 130 -5.75 -2.31 -4.49
CA VAL A 130 -5.41 -2.76 -3.12
C VAL A 130 -5.94 -4.17 -2.84
N ASN A 131 -7.12 -4.50 -3.37
CA ASN A 131 -7.78 -5.80 -3.16
C ASN A 131 -7.54 -6.80 -4.30
N THR A 132 -6.92 -6.37 -5.39
CA THR A 132 -6.70 -7.24 -6.56
C THR A 132 -5.63 -8.28 -6.24
N PRO A 133 -5.93 -9.58 -6.42
CA PRO A 133 -4.95 -10.64 -6.17
C PRO A 133 -3.77 -10.57 -7.13
N THR A 134 -2.62 -11.08 -6.72
CA THR A 134 -1.40 -11.13 -7.54
C THR A 134 -1.66 -11.83 -8.89
N GLU A 135 -2.44 -12.90 -8.90
CA GLU A 135 -2.84 -13.63 -10.11
C GLU A 135 -3.48 -12.71 -11.16
N VAL A 136 -4.34 -11.79 -10.75
CA VAL A 136 -5.04 -10.85 -11.63
C VAL A 136 -4.13 -9.69 -12.03
N MET A 137 -3.29 -9.19 -11.13
CA MET A 137 -2.36 -8.08 -11.40
C MET A 137 -1.33 -8.42 -12.47
N GLN A 138 -0.98 -9.68 -12.66
CA GLN A 138 0.00 -10.13 -13.65
C GLN A 138 -0.57 -10.20 -15.07
N HIS A 139 -1.87 -10.02 -15.22
CA HIS A 139 -2.57 -10.01 -16.52
C HIS A 139 -3.24 -8.64 -16.77
#